data_67c99ef712768bcf3384268264ce8ca1
#
_entry.id   67c99ef712768bcf3384268264ce8ca1
#
_cell.length_a   1.000
_cell.length_b   1.000
_cell.length_c   1.000
_cell.angle_alpha   90.00
_cell.angle_beta   90.00
_cell.angle_gamma   90.00
#
_symmetry.space_group_name_H-M   'P 1'
#
loop_
_entity.id
_entity.type
_entity.pdbx_description
1 polymer ?
#
loop_
_entity_poly.entity_id
_entity_poly.type
_entity_poly.pdbx_seq_one_letter_code
_entity_poly.pdbx_strand_id
1 'polypeptide(L)'
;LDDIFLLMKRRSFIKFLGLISVFNTKLLSQDNNEKVSFKHGVASGDPTHDRVIIWTKITKDTNIKIDVDWQVSNKKDFSNIISNGKTKSHSSNNFTVKIDAKIPLKHNAESIYYRFIVNNIFSPIGKTKTLPTSNPDKFNLAFCSCANYPAGFFNAYREIALDDDIDLVLHLGDYLYEYGADGYATEDAKKLNRVVNPITEIISLDDYRERHALYKTDKDLQLLHSSKPMI
;
A
#
# COMPACT_ATOMS: atom_id res chain seq x y z
N LEU A 1 -1.25 -49.90 30.10
CA LEU A 1 -0.48 -48.64 30.36
C LEU A 1 0.30 -48.70 31.68
N ASP A 2 -0.10 -49.54 32.62
CA ASP A 2 0.47 -49.65 33.96
C ASP A 2 1.81 -50.39 34.02
N ASP A 3 2.12 -51.24 33.04
CA ASP A 3 3.35 -52.06 33.02
C ASP A 3 4.58 -51.30 32.43
N ILE A 4 4.41 -50.16 31.83
CA ILE A 4 5.51 -49.39 31.23
C ILE A 4 6.19 -48.48 32.29
N PHE A 5 5.52 -48.10 33.35
CA PHE A 5 6.01 -47.22 34.38
C PHE A 5 6.93 -47.88 35.41
N LEU A 6 6.90 -49.22 35.54
CA LEU A 6 7.64 -49.94 36.60
C LEU A 6 9.12 -50.17 36.28
N LEU A 7 9.58 -49.94 35.05
CA LEU A 7 10.94 -50.25 34.57
C LEU A 7 11.84 -49.05 34.31
N MET A 8 11.36 -47.80 34.50
CA MET A 8 12.20 -46.62 34.28
C MET A 8 12.91 -46.18 35.55
N LYS A 9 14.26 -46.23 35.57
CA LYS A 9 15.07 -45.66 36.65
C LYS A 9 14.78 -44.15 36.80
N ARG A 10 14.68 -43.62 38.05
CA ARG A 10 14.36 -42.20 38.34
C ARG A 10 15.13 -41.18 37.50
N ARG A 11 16.38 -41.45 37.18
CA ARG A 11 17.21 -40.56 36.32
C ARG A 11 16.75 -40.50 34.86
N SER A 12 16.14 -41.53 34.32
CA SER A 12 15.58 -41.59 32.95
C SER A 12 14.26 -40.85 32.86
N PHE A 13 13.45 -40.92 33.93
CA PHE A 13 12.19 -40.18 34.04
C PHE A 13 12.41 -38.64 34.06
N ILE A 14 13.41 -38.17 34.81
CA ILE A 14 13.79 -36.74 34.88
C ILE A 14 14.32 -36.24 33.51
N LYS A 15 15.08 -37.05 32.77
CA LYS A 15 15.53 -36.72 31.42
C LYS A 15 14.38 -36.66 30.40
N PHE A 16 13.38 -37.54 30.54
CA PHE A 16 12.21 -37.56 29.72
C PHE A 16 11.30 -36.35 29.99
N LEU A 17 11.09 -35.98 31.23
CA LEU A 17 10.39 -34.74 31.63
C LEU A 17 11.12 -33.46 31.15
N GLY A 18 12.44 -33.43 31.17
CA GLY A 18 13.25 -32.33 30.67
C GLY A 18 13.14 -32.16 29.15
N LEU A 19 13.02 -33.28 28.40
CA LEU A 19 12.79 -33.25 26.94
C LEU A 19 11.37 -32.76 26.58
N ILE A 20 10.35 -33.13 27.36
CA ILE A 20 8.98 -32.68 27.15
C ILE A 20 8.84 -31.17 27.43
N SER A 21 9.56 -30.64 28.43
CA SER A 21 9.55 -29.20 28.74
C SER A 21 10.23 -28.35 27.65
N VAL A 22 11.28 -28.86 27.01
CA VAL A 22 11.96 -28.17 25.91
C VAL A 22 11.13 -28.22 24.61
N PHE A 23 10.32 -29.27 24.38
CA PHE A 23 9.43 -29.36 23.23
C PHE A 23 8.20 -28.47 23.37
N ASN A 24 7.67 -28.25 24.58
CA ASN A 24 6.50 -27.42 24.80
C ASN A 24 6.79 -25.91 24.76
N THR A 25 8.03 -25.45 24.97
CA THR A 25 8.37 -24.03 24.83
C THR A 25 8.51 -23.59 23.37
N LYS A 26 8.65 -24.49 22.41
CA LYS A 26 8.57 -24.18 20.98
C LYS A 26 7.16 -24.19 20.38
N LEU A 27 6.18 -24.76 21.10
CA LEU A 27 4.77 -24.80 20.63
C LEU A 27 3.92 -23.62 21.11
N LEU A 28 4.48 -22.69 21.89
CA LEU A 28 3.75 -21.51 22.41
C LEU A 28 4.23 -20.17 21.82
N SER A 29 5.14 -20.16 20.87
CA SER A 29 5.19 -19.06 19.94
C SER A 29 4.12 -19.35 18.86
N GLN A 30 2.86 -19.10 19.17
CA GLN A 30 1.94 -18.72 18.12
C GLN A 30 2.59 -17.58 17.40
N ASP A 31 3.16 -17.88 16.23
CA ASP A 31 3.50 -16.91 15.21
C ASP A 31 2.19 -16.23 14.81
N ASN A 32 1.77 -15.23 15.60
CA ASN A 32 0.77 -14.26 15.21
C ASN A 32 1.36 -13.42 14.07
N ASN A 33 1.91 -14.10 13.05
CA ASN A 33 2.25 -13.52 11.76
C ASN A 33 0.95 -13.30 10.97
N GLU A 34 0.08 -12.46 11.53
CA GLU A 34 -0.96 -11.85 10.72
C GLU A 34 -0.28 -11.19 9.53
N LYS A 35 -0.59 -11.71 8.38
CA LYS A 35 0.12 -11.46 7.13
C LYS A 35 -0.02 -9.99 6.74
N VAL A 36 1.03 -9.21 6.95
CA VAL A 36 1.13 -7.85 6.40
C VAL A 36 0.96 -7.89 4.88
N SER A 37 0.17 -6.98 4.34
CA SER A 37 0.03 -6.81 2.90
C SER A 37 -0.20 -5.34 2.52
N PHE A 38 0.05 -5.02 1.26
CA PHE A 38 -0.14 -3.69 0.66
C PHE A 38 -1.25 -3.74 -0.40
N LYS A 39 -2.46 -4.18 -0.01
CA LYS A 39 -3.60 -4.42 -0.92
C LYS A 39 -4.01 -3.21 -1.74
N HIS A 40 -3.74 -2.00 -1.24
CA HIS A 40 -4.15 -0.74 -1.83
C HIS A 40 -3.03 -0.08 -2.67
N GLY A 41 -1.94 -0.81 -2.92
CA GLY A 41 -0.82 -0.34 -3.71
C GLY A 41 -0.01 0.77 -3.05
N VAL A 42 0.69 1.52 -3.88
CA VAL A 42 1.47 2.70 -3.51
C VAL A 42 1.06 3.87 -4.39
N ALA A 43 1.31 5.10 -3.96
CA ALA A 43 1.01 6.30 -4.72
C ALA A 43 2.09 7.35 -4.49
N SER A 44 2.26 8.26 -5.44
CA SER A 44 3.04 9.47 -5.26
C SER A 44 2.29 10.68 -5.78
N GLY A 45 2.65 11.86 -5.26
CA GLY A 45 1.99 13.10 -5.67
C GLY A 45 2.70 14.32 -5.12
N ASP A 46 2.14 15.48 -5.44
CA ASP A 46 2.59 16.78 -4.93
C ASP A 46 4.12 16.98 -5.07
N PRO A 47 4.70 16.74 -6.27
CA PRO A 47 6.13 16.89 -6.46
C PRO A 47 6.54 18.36 -6.40
N THR A 48 7.68 18.62 -5.76
CA THR A 48 8.43 19.88 -5.86
C THR A 48 9.77 19.63 -6.55
N HIS A 49 10.69 20.58 -6.54
CA HIS A 49 12.02 20.40 -7.15
C HIS A 49 12.89 19.37 -6.42
N ASP A 50 12.69 19.23 -5.10
CA ASP A 50 13.52 18.38 -4.24
C ASP A 50 12.71 17.44 -3.33
N ARG A 51 11.40 17.31 -3.54
CA ARG A 51 10.50 16.51 -2.72
C ARG A 51 9.40 15.87 -3.53
N VAL A 52 8.87 14.78 -3.01
CA VAL A 52 7.66 14.14 -3.50
C VAL A 52 6.96 13.43 -2.35
N ILE A 53 5.65 13.56 -2.28
CA ILE A 53 4.86 12.75 -1.35
C ILE A 53 4.80 11.33 -1.87
N ILE A 54 5.13 10.36 -1.01
CA ILE A 54 4.92 8.94 -1.27
C ILE A 54 3.95 8.37 -0.24
N TRP A 55 3.08 7.45 -0.67
CA TRP A 55 1.97 6.97 0.13
C TRP A 55 1.78 5.46 -0.02
N THR A 56 1.33 4.82 1.04
CA THR A 56 0.76 3.46 1.03
C THR A 56 -0.23 3.28 2.18
N LYS A 57 -0.99 2.17 2.12
CA LYS A 57 -1.81 1.68 3.23
C LYS A 57 -1.42 0.25 3.54
N ILE A 58 -1.11 -0.01 4.81
CA ILE A 58 -0.79 -1.35 5.30
C ILE A 58 -2.11 -2.05 5.65
N THR A 59 -2.26 -3.28 5.19
CA THR A 59 -3.36 -4.16 5.60
C THR A 59 -2.81 -5.18 6.57
N LYS A 60 -3.25 -5.11 7.80
CA LYS A 60 -2.94 -6.04 8.88
C LYS A 60 -4.08 -5.98 9.90
N ASP A 61 -4.51 -7.12 10.41
CA ASP A 61 -5.48 -7.19 11.49
C ASP A 61 -4.76 -7.00 12.83
N THR A 62 -4.69 -5.77 13.30
CA THR A 62 -4.00 -5.41 14.54
C THR A 62 -4.42 -4.02 15.03
N ASN A 63 -4.35 -3.82 16.34
CA ASN A 63 -4.54 -2.51 16.96
C ASN A 63 -3.21 -1.85 17.40
N ILE A 64 -2.08 -2.52 17.20
CA ILE A 64 -0.77 -1.98 17.58
C ILE A 64 -0.16 -1.14 16.46
N LYS A 65 0.76 -0.26 16.84
CA LYS A 65 1.55 0.52 15.89
C LYS A 65 2.46 -0.40 15.08
N ILE A 66 2.58 -0.11 13.79
CA ILE A 66 3.42 -0.85 12.84
C ILE A 66 4.62 0.02 12.49
N ASP A 67 5.82 -0.51 12.69
CA ASP A 67 7.04 0.13 12.19
C ASP A 67 7.16 -0.07 10.68
N VAL A 68 7.45 1.01 9.97
CA VAL A 68 7.51 1.04 8.51
C VAL A 68 8.81 1.70 8.08
N ASP A 69 9.63 0.97 7.37
CA ASP A 69 10.76 1.53 6.63
C ASP A 69 10.30 1.98 5.24
N TRP A 70 10.93 3.02 4.72
CA TRP A 70 10.71 3.46 3.35
C TRP A 70 12.05 3.76 2.66
N GLN A 71 12.09 3.56 1.36
CA GLN A 71 13.27 3.76 0.53
C GLN A 71 12.90 4.44 -0.78
N VAL A 72 13.76 5.35 -1.22
CA VAL A 72 13.74 5.93 -2.58
C VAL A 72 15.08 5.63 -3.24
N SER A 73 15.06 5.24 -4.50
CA SER A 73 16.23 4.88 -5.29
C SER A 73 16.14 5.49 -6.69
N ASN A 74 17.28 5.81 -7.29
CA ASN A 74 17.35 6.13 -8.72
C ASN A 74 17.55 4.89 -9.61
N LYS A 75 17.50 3.68 -9.01
CA LYS A 75 17.52 2.40 -9.71
C LYS A 75 16.34 1.55 -9.30
N LYS A 76 15.68 0.91 -10.27
CA LYS A 76 14.50 0.07 -10.02
C LYS A 76 14.78 -1.13 -9.13
N ASP A 77 15.99 -1.64 -9.15
CA ASP A 77 16.46 -2.76 -8.32
C ASP A 77 16.88 -2.34 -6.90
N PHE A 78 16.80 -1.05 -6.59
CA PHE A 78 17.22 -0.46 -5.30
C PHE A 78 18.71 -0.67 -4.97
N SER A 79 19.57 -0.87 -5.95
CA SER A 79 21.02 -0.96 -5.77
C SER A 79 21.67 0.39 -5.36
N ASN A 80 20.96 1.52 -5.57
CA ASN A 80 21.42 2.84 -5.16
C ASN A 80 20.31 3.64 -4.47
N ILE A 81 20.24 3.53 -3.13
CA ILE A 81 19.30 4.28 -2.30
C ILE A 81 19.75 5.73 -2.19
N ILE A 82 18.87 6.66 -2.55
CA ILE A 82 19.12 8.12 -2.54
C ILE A 82 18.41 8.84 -1.40
N SER A 83 17.36 8.22 -0.83
CA SER A 83 16.65 8.70 0.36
C SER A 83 15.98 7.53 1.06
N ASN A 84 15.90 7.57 2.38
CA ASN A 84 15.22 6.53 3.17
C ASN A 84 14.86 7.06 4.56
N GLY A 85 14.07 6.31 5.29
CA GLY A 85 13.73 6.62 6.67
C GLY A 85 12.80 5.59 7.29
N LYS A 86 12.35 5.92 8.50
CA LYS A 86 11.44 5.09 9.30
C LYS A 86 10.26 5.92 9.77
N THR A 87 9.11 5.29 9.88
CA THR A 87 7.91 5.89 10.43
C THR A 87 7.08 4.83 11.13
N LYS A 88 5.97 5.26 11.74
CA LYS A 88 4.99 4.36 12.36
C LYS A 88 3.62 4.62 11.77
N SER A 89 2.89 3.55 11.54
CA SER A 89 1.49 3.59 11.15
C SER A 89 0.63 2.94 12.23
N HIS A 90 -0.63 3.35 12.36
CA HIS A 90 -1.54 2.83 13.40
C HIS A 90 -3.01 2.98 12.98
N SER A 91 -3.93 2.37 13.75
CA SER A 91 -5.36 2.33 13.45
C SER A 91 -6.00 3.72 13.37
N SER A 92 -5.57 4.71 14.17
CA SER A 92 -6.16 6.05 14.16
C SER A 92 -5.99 6.76 12.82
N ASN A 93 -4.94 6.46 12.04
CA ASN A 93 -4.75 6.95 10.67
C ASN A 93 -5.10 5.89 9.61
N ASN A 94 -5.91 4.89 9.98
CA ASN A 94 -6.33 3.79 9.10
C ASN A 94 -5.15 3.04 8.47
N PHE A 95 -4.04 2.91 9.21
CA PHE A 95 -2.78 2.30 8.77
C PHE A 95 -2.21 2.89 7.49
N THR A 96 -2.50 4.13 7.17
CA THR A 96 -1.88 4.85 6.07
C THR A 96 -0.50 5.37 6.46
N VAL A 97 0.38 5.48 5.47
CA VAL A 97 1.71 6.08 5.56
C VAL A 97 1.80 7.15 4.48
N LYS A 98 2.14 8.37 4.87
CA LYS A 98 2.38 9.50 3.97
C LYS A 98 3.73 10.12 4.35
N ILE A 99 4.66 10.13 3.42
CA ILE A 99 6.03 10.62 3.61
C ILE A 99 6.30 11.75 2.62
N ASP A 100 6.74 12.89 3.11
CA ASP A 100 7.34 13.94 2.29
C ASP A 100 8.83 13.58 2.08
N ALA A 101 9.10 12.83 1.02
CA ALA A 101 10.42 12.28 0.75
C ALA A 101 11.32 13.33 0.10
N LYS A 102 12.42 13.69 0.76
CA LYS A 102 13.44 14.59 0.20
C LYS A 102 14.29 13.85 -0.82
N ILE A 103 14.46 14.47 -2.01
CA ILE A 103 15.21 13.93 -3.14
C ILE A 103 16.41 14.85 -3.39
N PRO A 104 17.64 14.33 -3.42
CA PRO A 104 18.81 15.13 -3.74
C PRO A 104 18.69 15.80 -5.12
N LEU A 105 18.96 17.11 -5.22
CA LEU A 105 18.79 17.90 -6.45
C LEU A 105 19.53 17.33 -7.67
N LYS A 106 20.62 16.59 -7.48
CA LYS A 106 21.33 15.91 -8.57
C LYS A 106 20.48 14.84 -9.28
N HIS A 107 19.34 14.41 -8.69
CA HIS A 107 18.36 13.49 -9.25
C HIS A 107 17.05 14.19 -9.62
N ASN A 108 17.09 15.52 -9.73
CA ASN A 108 15.93 16.32 -10.10
C ASN A 108 15.40 15.93 -11.48
N ALA A 109 14.06 15.84 -11.60
CA ALA A 109 13.34 15.45 -12.82
C ALA A 109 13.70 14.07 -13.41
N GLU A 110 14.59 13.28 -12.77
CA GLU A 110 14.86 11.91 -13.16
C GLU A 110 13.71 10.99 -12.69
N SER A 111 13.57 9.84 -13.35
CA SER A 111 12.72 8.77 -12.83
C SER A 111 13.35 8.17 -11.59
N ILE A 112 12.62 8.19 -10.49
CA ILE A 112 13.00 7.60 -9.21
C ILE A 112 11.97 6.55 -8.79
N TYR A 113 12.40 5.59 -7.98
CA TYR A 113 11.61 4.45 -7.54
C TYR A 113 11.50 4.49 -6.02
N TYR A 114 10.34 4.09 -5.48
CA TYR A 114 10.13 4.05 -4.04
C TYR A 114 9.40 2.79 -3.62
N ARG A 115 9.59 2.39 -2.38
CA ARG A 115 8.90 1.27 -1.75
C ARG A 115 8.80 1.44 -0.24
N PHE A 116 7.89 0.68 0.36
CA PHE A 116 7.73 0.55 1.81
C PHE A 116 8.05 -0.87 2.23
N ILE A 117 8.48 -1.03 3.49
CA ILE A 117 8.92 -2.31 4.04
C ILE A 117 8.35 -2.45 5.45
N VAL A 118 7.70 -3.57 5.73
CA VAL A 118 7.19 -3.96 7.05
C VAL A 118 7.58 -5.40 7.30
N ASN A 119 8.33 -5.69 8.37
CA ASN A 119 8.76 -7.04 8.72
C ASN A 119 9.38 -7.81 7.53
N ASN A 120 10.26 -7.17 6.76
CA ASN A 120 10.88 -7.70 5.53
C ASN A 120 9.89 -8.01 4.38
N ILE A 121 8.62 -7.59 4.48
CA ILE A 121 7.65 -7.65 3.40
C ILE A 121 7.68 -6.32 2.65
N PHE A 122 7.89 -6.38 1.34
CA PHE A 122 7.98 -5.21 0.48
C PHE A 122 6.64 -4.86 -0.14
N SER A 123 6.36 -3.57 -0.24
CA SER A 123 5.26 -3.07 -1.07
C SER A 123 5.55 -3.28 -2.57
N PRO A 124 4.57 -3.09 -3.45
CA PRO A 124 4.85 -2.81 -4.85
C PRO A 124 5.85 -1.65 -4.99
N ILE A 125 6.63 -1.64 -6.08
CA ILE A 125 7.54 -0.55 -6.40
C ILE A 125 6.72 0.55 -7.10
N GLY A 126 6.83 1.78 -6.60
CA GLY A 126 6.34 2.95 -7.29
C GLY A 126 7.44 3.63 -8.10
N LYS A 127 7.07 4.26 -9.23
CA LYS A 127 7.91 5.15 -10.05
C LYS A 127 7.34 6.56 -9.94
N THR A 128 8.20 7.54 -9.77
CA THR A 128 7.81 8.96 -9.67
C THR A 128 8.94 9.86 -10.16
N LYS A 129 8.74 11.15 -10.13
CA LYS A 129 9.77 12.18 -10.41
C LYS A 129 9.47 13.47 -9.63
N THR A 130 10.48 14.30 -9.47
CA THR A 130 10.33 15.68 -8.98
C THR A 130 10.11 16.64 -10.15
N LEU A 131 9.68 17.87 -9.85
CA LEU A 131 9.60 18.92 -10.87
C LEU A 131 11.00 19.39 -11.28
N PRO A 132 11.22 19.78 -12.54
CA PRO A 132 12.50 20.30 -12.99
C PRO A 132 12.83 21.64 -12.30
N THR A 133 14.13 21.90 -12.08
CA THR A 133 14.63 23.17 -11.51
C THR A 133 14.78 24.29 -12.54
N SER A 134 14.78 23.95 -13.84
CA SER A 134 14.81 24.87 -14.97
C SER A 134 13.59 24.67 -15.84
N ASN A 135 13.29 25.60 -16.73
CA ASN A 135 12.22 25.43 -17.71
C ASN A 135 12.57 24.28 -18.64
N PRO A 136 11.79 23.19 -18.65
CA PRO A 136 11.98 22.10 -19.60
C PRO A 136 11.46 22.50 -20.98
N ASP A 137 12.04 21.97 -22.05
CA ASP A 137 11.53 22.13 -23.40
C ASP A 137 10.13 21.53 -23.59
N LYS A 138 9.83 20.48 -22.81
CA LYS A 138 8.56 19.76 -22.85
C LYS A 138 8.19 19.29 -21.44
N PHE A 139 6.92 19.45 -21.08
CA PHE A 139 6.31 18.92 -19.87
C PHE A 139 4.88 18.49 -20.16
N ASN A 140 4.57 17.19 -20.08
CA ASN A 140 3.29 16.64 -20.48
C ASN A 140 2.42 16.37 -19.25
N LEU A 141 1.19 16.85 -19.32
CA LEU A 141 0.17 16.67 -18.29
C LEU A 141 -0.97 15.80 -18.84
N ALA A 142 -1.39 14.82 -18.06
CA ALA A 142 -2.66 14.16 -18.26
C ALA A 142 -3.71 14.73 -17.30
N PHE A 143 -4.92 14.96 -17.80
CA PHE A 143 -6.05 15.43 -17.01
C PHE A 143 -7.09 14.31 -16.94
N CYS A 144 -7.63 14.06 -15.75
CA CYS A 144 -8.73 13.12 -15.54
C CYS A 144 -9.70 13.64 -14.48
N SER A 145 -10.91 13.11 -14.48
CA SER A 145 -11.96 13.42 -13.51
C SER A 145 -13.02 12.33 -13.49
N CYS A 146 -13.97 12.40 -12.57
CA CYS A 146 -15.22 11.65 -12.58
C CYS A 146 -15.02 10.13 -12.58
N ALA A 147 -14.25 9.63 -11.62
CA ALA A 147 -13.95 8.20 -11.44
C ALA A 147 -15.10 7.49 -10.72
N ASN A 148 -16.16 7.13 -11.44
CA ASN A 148 -17.31 6.43 -10.85
C ASN A 148 -17.07 4.90 -10.88
N TYR A 149 -16.74 4.32 -9.72
CA TYR A 149 -16.39 2.91 -9.59
C TYR A 149 -17.47 1.92 -10.07
N PRO A 150 -18.77 2.07 -9.74
CA PRO A 150 -19.81 1.15 -10.19
C PRO A 150 -20.15 1.27 -11.68
N ALA A 151 -19.81 2.38 -12.32
CA ALA A 151 -20.15 2.64 -13.73
C ALA A 151 -19.26 1.88 -14.72
N GLY A 152 -18.08 1.38 -14.31
CA GLY A 152 -17.19 0.67 -15.23
C GLY A 152 -15.74 0.61 -14.74
N PHE A 153 -14.85 0.13 -15.61
CA PHE A 153 -13.43 -0.02 -15.34
C PHE A 153 -12.65 1.25 -15.67
N PHE A 154 -11.55 1.48 -14.96
CA PHE A 154 -10.71 2.66 -15.09
C PHE A 154 -9.67 2.52 -16.24
N ASN A 155 -10.10 2.06 -17.41
CA ASN A 155 -9.21 1.78 -18.55
C ASN A 155 -8.37 3.01 -18.96
N ALA A 156 -8.95 4.22 -18.88
CA ALA A 156 -8.21 5.45 -19.18
C ALA A 156 -7.00 5.63 -18.26
N TYR A 157 -7.11 5.23 -16.98
CA TYR A 157 -5.98 5.31 -16.04
C TYR A 157 -4.85 4.35 -16.42
N ARG A 158 -5.16 3.18 -16.97
CA ARG A 158 -4.14 2.26 -17.50
C ARG A 158 -3.39 2.89 -18.65
N GLU A 159 -4.09 3.49 -19.61
CA GLU A 159 -3.45 4.13 -20.76
C GLU A 159 -2.53 5.29 -20.35
N ILE A 160 -2.98 6.15 -19.44
CA ILE A 160 -2.15 7.22 -18.86
C ILE A 160 -0.93 6.64 -18.13
N ALA A 161 -1.10 5.54 -17.39
CA ALA A 161 -0.01 4.90 -16.67
C ALA A 161 1.08 4.33 -17.58
N LEU A 162 0.69 3.79 -18.73
CA LEU A 162 1.57 3.15 -19.73
C LEU A 162 2.22 4.14 -20.71
N ASP A 163 1.72 5.36 -20.79
CA ASP A 163 2.31 6.41 -21.61
C ASP A 163 3.53 7.02 -20.89
N ASP A 164 4.74 6.63 -21.33
CA ASP A 164 5.98 7.11 -20.72
C ASP A 164 6.23 8.62 -20.92
N ASP A 165 5.57 9.25 -21.87
CA ASP A 165 5.67 10.68 -22.13
C ASP A 165 4.97 11.55 -21.07
N ILE A 166 4.00 11.01 -20.31
CA ILE A 166 3.27 11.75 -19.28
C ILE A 166 4.16 11.96 -18.05
N ASP A 167 4.34 13.22 -17.67
CA ASP A 167 5.15 13.63 -16.52
C ASP A 167 4.35 13.70 -15.22
N LEU A 168 3.12 14.19 -15.28
CA LEU A 168 2.27 14.46 -14.13
C LEU A 168 0.80 14.25 -14.50
N VAL A 169 0.02 13.76 -13.54
CA VAL A 169 -1.44 13.61 -13.68
C VAL A 169 -2.15 14.63 -12.79
N LEU A 170 -3.11 15.36 -13.35
CA LEU A 170 -4.00 16.25 -12.62
C LEU A 170 -5.40 15.63 -12.57
N HIS A 171 -5.88 15.33 -11.36
CA HIS A 171 -7.25 14.88 -11.16
C HIS A 171 -8.15 16.07 -10.79
N LEU A 172 -9.06 16.44 -11.69
CA LEU A 172 -9.85 17.67 -11.60
C LEU A 172 -11.09 17.52 -10.69
N GLY A 173 -11.18 16.49 -9.89
CA GLY A 173 -12.29 16.26 -8.96
C GLY A 173 -13.07 14.98 -9.26
N ASP A 174 -14.03 14.68 -8.41
CA ASP A 174 -14.83 13.45 -8.44
C ASP A 174 -13.95 12.19 -8.48
N TYR A 175 -12.92 12.19 -7.62
CA TYR A 175 -12.04 11.02 -7.47
C TYR A 175 -12.80 9.80 -6.93
N LEU A 176 -13.80 10.04 -6.09
CA LEU A 176 -14.79 9.06 -5.66
C LEU A 176 -16.16 9.72 -5.51
N TYR A 177 -17.22 8.91 -5.52
CA TYR A 177 -18.59 9.35 -5.32
C TYR A 177 -19.17 8.76 -4.03
N GLU A 178 -20.03 9.55 -3.37
CA GLU A 178 -20.66 9.22 -2.11
C GLU A 178 -21.89 8.32 -2.25
N TYR A 179 -22.46 8.20 -3.42
CA TYR A 179 -23.72 7.46 -3.66
C TYR A 179 -23.67 6.02 -3.17
N GLY A 180 -24.83 5.52 -2.71
CA GLY A 180 -25.03 4.11 -2.38
C GLY A 180 -25.09 3.19 -3.61
N ALA A 181 -25.31 1.92 -3.38
CA ALA A 181 -25.35 0.89 -4.43
C ALA A 181 -26.57 0.98 -5.37
N ASP A 182 -27.55 1.80 -5.03
CA ASP A 182 -28.75 2.14 -5.80
C ASP A 182 -28.72 3.56 -6.38
N GLY A 183 -27.56 4.24 -6.27
CA GLY A 183 -27.38 5.62 -6.69
C GLY A 183 -27.00 5.75 -8.17
N TYR A 184 -26.27 6.84 -8.48
CA TYR A 184 -25.92 7.23 -9.83
C TYR A 184 -25.03 6.21 -10.55
N ALA A 185 -25.47 5.78 -11.77
CA ALA A 185 -24.74 4.92 -12.70
C ALA A 185 -24.32 3.58 -12.09
N THR A 186 -25.25 2.90 -11.39
CA THR A 186 -25.04 1.60 -10.73
C THR A 186 -25.68 0.42 -11.45
N GLU A 187 -26.30 0.63 -12.61
CA GLU A 187 -27.12 -0.34 -13.34
C GLU A 187 -26.37 -1.65 -13.65
N ASP A 188 -25.11 -1.52 -14.06
CA ASP A 188 -24.26 -2.67 -14.40
C ASP A 188 -23.32 -3.11 -13.25
N ALA A 189 -23.38 -2.46 -12.07
CA ALA A 189 -22.43 -2.67 -10.98
C ALA A 189 -22.31 -4.14 -10.53
N LYS A 190 -23.44 -4.85 -10.41
CA LYS A 190 -23.47 -6.28 -10.06
C LYS A 190 -22.86 -7.15 -11.14
N LYS A 191 -23.20 -6.91 -12.42
CA LYS A 191 -22.68 -7.64 -13.57
C LYS A 191 -21.18 -7.48 -13.73
N LEU A 192 -20.68 -6.27 -13.44
CA LEU A 192 -19.25 -5.92 -13.50
C LEU A 192 -18.47 -6.33 -12.24
N ASN A 193 -19.15 -6.83 -11.19
CA ASN A 193 -18.59 -7.04 -9.86
C ASN A 193 -17.95 -5.76 -9.27
N ARG A 194 -18.63 -4.63 -9.44
CA ARG A 194 -18.19 -3.31 -9.00
C ARG A 194 -19.22 -2.61 -8.09
N VAL A 195 -19.91 -3.38 -7.27
CA VAL A 195 -20.80 -2.84 -6.26
C VAL A 195 -19.97 -2.03 -5.25
N VAL A 196 -20.46 -0.86 -4.90
CA VAL A 196 -19.80 0.01 -3.92
C VAL A 196 -19.85 -0.57 -2.51
N ASN A 197 -18.85 -0.23 -1.70
CA ASN A 197 -18.80 -0.53 -0.27
C ASN A 197 -18.37 0.74 0.50
N PRO A 198 -19.09 1.17 1.54
CA PRO A 198 -20.41 0.66 1.98
C PRO A 198 -21.47 0.73 0.90
N ILE A 199 -22.53 -0.08 1.01
CA ILE A 199 -23.64 -0.10 0.03
C ILE A 199 -24.61 1.08 0.19
N THR A 200 -24.51 1.80 1.31
CA THR A 200 -25.24 3.04 1.61
C THR A 200 -24.48 4.26 1.13
N GLU A 201 -25.13 5.41 1.09
CA GLU A 201 -24.47 6.70 0.97
C GLU A 201 -23.46 6.87 2.11
N ILE A 202 -22.28 7.40 1.79
CA ILE A 202 -21.21 7.59 2.76
C ILE A 202 -21.29 8.97 3.40
N ILE A 203 -21.27 9.00 4.76
CA ILE A 203 -21.40 10.23 5.54
C ILE A 203 -20.38 10.32 6.68
N SER A 204 -19.89 9.17 7.18
CA SER A 204 -18.91 9.13 8.26
C SER A 204 -17.48 9.00 7.73
N LEU A 205 -16.49 9.35 8.56
CA LEU A 205 -15.07 9.16 8.21
C LEU A 205 -14.76 7.69 7.88
N ASP A 206 -15.38 6.75 8.58
CA ASP A 206 -15.12 5.33 8.35
C ASP A 206 -15.74 4.86 7.02
N ASP A 207 -16.90 5.39 6.63
CA ASP A 207 -17.49 5.13 5.32
C ASP A 207 -16.56 5.63 4.19
N TYR A 208 -16.04 6.86 4.33
CA TYR A 208 -15.05 7.41 3.37
C TYR A 208 -13.78 6.56 3.30
N ARG A 209 -13.29 6.06 4.42
CA ARG A 209 -12.14 5.16 4.48
C ARG A 209 -12.39 3.85 3.76
N GLU A 210 -13.58 3.26 3.91
CA GLU A 210 -13.97 2.03 3.21
C GLU A 210 -14.13 2.28 1.71
N ARG A 211 -14.83 3.33 1.32
CA ARG A 211 -15.03 3.70 -0.09
C ARG A 211 -13.70 3.99 -0.78
N HIS A 212 -12.83 4.77 -0.16
CA HIS A 212 -11.49 5.03 -0.68
C HIS A 212 -10.66 3.74 -0.78
N ALA A 213 -10.73 2.86 0.21
CA ALA A 213 -10.06 1.56 0.17
C ALA A 213 -10.58 0.69 -0.99
N LEU A 214 -11.90 0.68 -1.24
CA LEU A 214 -12.49 -0.02 -2.38
C LEU A 214 -11.92 0.48 -3.72
N TYR A 215 -11.91 1.80 -3.96
CA TYR A 215 -11.34 2.38 -5.18
C TYR A 215 -9.88 1.97 -5.37
N LYS A 216 -9.10 2.00 -4.28
CA LYS A 216 -7.69 1.59 -4.28
C LYS A 216 -7.45 0.10 -4.53
N THR A 217 -8.47 -0.73 -4.64
CA THR A 217 -8.33 -2.13 -5.08
C THR A 217 -8.37 -2.28 -6.60
N ASP A 218 -8.82 -1.26 -7.33
CA ASP A 218 -8.82 -1.27 -8.80
C ASP A 218 -7.40 -1.31 -9.35
N LYS A 219 -7.16 -2.23 -10.28
CA LYS A 219 -5.81 -2.51 -10.80
C LYS A 219 -5.27 -1.39 -11.68
N ASP A 220 -6.13 -0.77 -12.48
CA ASP A 220 -5.74 0.31 -13.38
C ASP A 220 -5.45 1.59 -12.59
N LEU A 221 -6.23 1.86 -11.51
CA LEU A 221 -5.96 2.94 -10.58
C LEU A 221 -4.65 2.72 -9.80
N GLN A 222 -4.39 1.49 -9.34
CA GLN A 222 -3.12 1.15 -8.67
C GLN A 222 -1.94 1.34 -9.63
N LEU A 223 -2.08 0.93 -10.90
CA LEU A 223 -1.05 1.10 -11.91
C LEU A 223 -0.74 2.59 -12.13
N LEU A 224 -1.77 3.42 -12.29
CA LEU A 224 -1.60 4.87 -12.44
C LEU A 224 -0.84 5.46 -11.25
N HIS A 225 -1.31 5.22 -10.04
CA HIS A 225 -0.71 5.75 -8.82
C HIS A 225 0.72 5.28 -8.56
N SER A 226 1.04 4.05 -8.96
CA SER A 226 2.39 3.51 -8.83
C SER A 226 3.34 3.96 -9.95
N SER A 227 2.83 4.52 -11.05
CA SER A 227 3.63 4.86 -12.23
C SER A 227 3.87 6.37 -12.42
N LYS A 228 2.96 7.20 -11.92
CA LYS A 228 2.98 8.66 -12.14
C LYS A 228 2.69 9.41 -10.85
N PRO A 229 3.35 10.55 -10.60
CA PRO A 229 2.90 11.47 -9.57
C PRO A 229 1.55 12.07 -9.98
N MET A 230 0.65 12.23 -8.99
CA MET A 230 -0.71 12.73 -9.21
C MET A 230 -1.06 13.83 -8.20
N ILE A 231 -1.75 14.87 -8.67
CA ILE A 231 -2.29 15.99 -7.89
C ILE A 231 -3.80 16.05 -8.07
#